data_49f2c0a122dfe1f331e60ee9bdc51437
#
_entry.id   49f2c0a122dfe1f331e60ee9bdc51437
#
_cell.length_a   1.000
_cell.length_b   1.000
_cell.length_c   1.000
_cell.angle_alpha   90.00
_cell.angle_beta   90.00
_cell.angle_gamma   90.00
#
_symmetry.space_group_name_H-M   'P 1'
#
loop_
_entity.id
_entity.type
_entity.pdbx_description
1 polymer ?
#
loop_
_entity_poly.entity_id
_entity_poly.type
_entity_poly.pdbx_seq_one_letter_code
_entity_poly.pdbx_strand_id
1 'polypeptide(L)'
;IVENAALIRKGEMCVPDEAGEFRIVYAADDEDAYRIVMDLCRELNYGNEENKMLLQVLSPMYRGVCGVDHLNESLQEMIHGEKVPDGMKFFPGDKVMQTRNDYEKGIYNGDVGTVWTATPQKVFVRYFDKEVVYEGEERFDLRLAYAVTVHKSQGSEYETVIFILRPSQHNMLQR
;
A
#
# COMPACT_ATOMS: atom_id res chain seq x y z
N ILE A 1 13.75 -7.99 13.41
CA ILE A 1 13.58 -6.72 12.63
C ILE A 1 14.53 -5.64 13.14
N VAL A 2 14.61 -5.35 14.45
CA VAL A 2 15.43 -4.25 15.04
C VAL A 2 16.91 -4.40 14.70
N GLU A 3 17.46 -5.61 14.78
CA GLU A 3 18.85 -5.90 14.42
C GLU A 3 19.15 -5.59 12.94
N ASN A 4 18.26 -6.03 12.03
CA ASN A 4 18.38 -5.75 10.60
C ASN A 4 18.27 -4.25 10.29
N ALA A 5 17.41 -3.51 10.99
CA ALA A 5 17.36 -2.06 10.88
C ALA A 5 18.67 -1.38 11.30
N ALA A 6 19.34 -1.91 12.34
CA ALA A 6 20.65 -1.43 12.77
C ALA A 6 21.76 -1.75 11.75
N LEU A 7 21.73 -2.93 11.12
CA LEU A 7 22.65 -3.30 10.03
C LEU A 7 22.49 -2.38 8.82
N ILE A 8 21.26 -2.15 8.37
CA ILE A 8 20.94 -1.23 7.25
C ILE A 8 21.52 0.18 7.53
N ARG A 9 21.33 0.70 8.74
CA ARG A 9 21.86 2.03 9.11
C ARG A 9 23.39 2.11 9.04
N LYS A 10 24.09 0.99 9.24
CA LYS A 10 25.55 0.90 9.13
C LYS A 10 26.02 0.64 7.70
N GLY A 11 25.10 0.34 6.77
CA GLY A 11 25.41 -0.09 5.41
C GLY A 11 25.84 -1.55 5.33
N GLU A 12 25.50 -2.34 6.34
CA GLU A 12 25.77 -3.78 6.41
C GLU A 12 24.59 -4.57 5.82
N MET A 13 24.86 -5.80 5.37
CA MET A 13 23.82 -6.66 4.79
C MET A 13 22.85 -7.16 5.88
N CYS A 14 21.56 -7.14 5.55
CA CYS A 14 20.54 -7.76 6.36
C CYS A 14 20.69 -9.28 6.38
N VAL A 15 20.30 -9.90 7.48
CA VAL A 15 20.33 -11.35 7.65
C VAL A 15 18.90 -11.84 7.84
N PRO A 16 18.39 -12.77 7.00
CA PRO A 16 17.12 -13.44 7.25
C PRO A 16 17.16 -14.13 8.60
N ASP A 17 16.07 -14.12 9.33
CA ASP A 17 15.98 -14.85 10.59
C ASP A 17 15.35 -16.24 10.40
N GLU A 18 15.69 -17.18 11.31
CA GLU A 18 15.19 -18.55 11.28
C GLU A 18 13.68 -18.62 11.62
N ALA A 19 13.15 -17.66 12.35
CA ALA A 19 11.74 -17.58 12.71
C ALA A 19 10.86 -17.08 11.54
N GLY A 20 11.49 -16.54 10.48
CA GLY A 20 10.80 -16.05 9.29
C GLY A 20 10.17 -14.66 9.46
N GLU A 21 10.49 -13.94 10.54
CA GLU A 21 10.04 -12.56 10.76
C GLU A 21 10.69 -11.57 9.79
N PHE A 22 11.88 -11.90 9.27
CA PHE A 22 12.57 -11.13 8.24
C PHE A 22 13.03 -12.05 7.11
N ARG A 23 12.38 -11.94 5.97
CA ARG A 23 12.66 -12.76 4.78
C ARG A 23 13.23 -11.91 3.67
N ILE A 24 14.21 -12.42 2.93
CA ILE A 24 14.72 -11.84 1.69
C ILE A 24 14.35 -12.78 0.56
N VAL A 25 13.62 -12.26 -0.41
CA VAL A 25 13.21 -13.01 -1.61
C VAL A 25 13.84 -12.33 -2.82
N TYR A 26 14.58 -13.09 -3.61
CA TYR A 26 15.25 -12.57 -4.80
C TYR A 26 14.34 -12.75 -6.02
N ALA A 27 14.25 -11.70 -6.83
CA ALA A 27 13.56 -11.70 -8.09
C ALA A 27 14.55 -11.55 -9.25
N ALA A 28 14.30 -12.23 -10.36
CA ALA A 28 15.16 -12.17 -11.54
C ALA A 28 15.03 -10.82 -12.27
N ASP A 29 13.83 -10.28 -12.31
CA ASP A 29 13.50 -9.02 -12.97
C ASP A 29 12.24 -8.38 -12.32
N ASP A 30 11.70 -7.34 -12.94
CA ASP A 30 10.53 -6.62 -12.42
C ASP A 30 9.25 -7.41 -12.51
N GLU A 31 9.06 -8.18 -13.55
CA GLU A 31 7.89 -9.03 -13.75
C GLU A 31 7.88 -10.16 -12.71
N ASP A 32 9.05 -10.73 -12.45
CA ASP A 32 9.21 -11.73 -11.40
C ASP A 32 8.97 -11.13 -10.01
N ALA A 33 9.50 -9.94 -9.73
CA ALA A 33 9.25 -9.22 -8.47
C ALA A 33 7.75 -8.92 -8.28
N TYR A 34 7.08 -8.45 -9.32
CA TYR A 34 5.63 -8.24 -9.30
C TYR A 34 4.86 -9.51 -8.98
N ARG A 35 5.18 -10.63 -9.67
CA ARG A 35 4.55 -11.92 -9.44
C ARG A 35 4.74 -12.39 -7.99
N ILE A 36 5.96 -12.28 -7.47
CA ILE A 36 6.27 -12.63 -6.07
C ILE A 36 5.44 -11.79 -5.10
N VAL A 37 5.33 -10.49 -5.30
CA VAL A 37 4.52 -9.60 -4.45
C VAL A 37 3.05 -10.02 -4.47
N MET A 38 2.49 -10.29 -5.66
CA MET A 38 1.10 -10.72 -5.79
C MET A 38 0.86 -12.07 -5.11
N ASP A 39 1.79 -13.01 -5.22
CA ASP A 39 1.70 -14.32 -4.57
C ASP A 39 1.81 -14.20 -3.05
N LEU A 40 2.72 -13.38 -2.53
CA LEU A 40 2.81 -13.08 -1.10
C LEU A 40 1.53 -12.42 -0.57
N CYS A 41 0.95 -11.49 -1.30
CA CYS A 41 -0.31 -10.86 -0.91
C CYS A 41 -1.47 -11.86 -0.85
N ARG A 42 -1.51 -12.85 -1.76
CA ARG A 42 -2.49 -13.96 -1.71
C ARG A 42 -2.23 -14.87 -0.52
N GLU A 43 -0.98 -15.30 -0.32
CA GLU A 43 -0.56 -16.15 0.81
C GLU A 43 -0.93 -15.51 2.15
N LEU A 44 -0.69 -14.22 2.30
CA LEU A 44 -0.98 -13.44 3.49
C LEU A 44 -2.45 -13.00 3.59
N ASN A 45 -3.28 -13.39 2.64
CA ASN A 45 -4.71 -13.06 2.59
C ASN A 45 -5.00 -11.56 2.74
N TYR A 46 -4.33 -10.73 1.92
CA TYR A 46 -4.37 -9.26 2.02
C TYR A 46 -5.78 -8.68 1.86
N GLY A 47 -6.70 -9.38 1.21
CA GLY A 47 -8.11 -8.93 1.06
C GLY A 47 -8.96 -9.09 2.32
N ASN A 48 -8.50 -9.84 3.33
CA ASN A 48 -9.21 -10.03 4.57
C ASN A 48 -9.29 -8.72 5.36
N GLU A 49 -10.45 -8.44 5.99
CA GLU A 49 -10.69 -7.22 6.78
C GLU A 49 -9.68 -7.04 7.92
N GLU A 50 -9.25 -8.12 8.57
CA GLU A 50 -8.28 -8.08 9.67
C GLU A 50 -6.87 -7.76 9.13
N ASN A 51 -6.45 -8.39 8.02
CA ASN A 51 -5.10 -8.27 7.47
C ASN A 51 -4.91 -6.96 6.67
N LYS A 52 -5.97 -6.46 6.08
CA LYS A 52 -5.92 -5.31 5.16
C LYS A 52 -5.27 -4.07 5.76
N MET A 53 -5.51 -3.80 7.04
CA MET A 53 -4.93 -2.65 7.72
C MET A 53 -3.55 -2.94 8.32
N LEU A 54 -3.25 -4.21 8.61
CA LEU A 54 -2.01 -4.66 9.26
C LEU A 54 -0.88 -4.94 8.26
N LEU A 55 -1.21 -5.23 7.00
CA LEU A 55 -0.24 -5.48 5.94
C LEU A 55 -0.08 -4.27 5.05
N GLN A 56 1.16 -3.97 4.64
CA GLN A 56 1.46 -2.89 3.71
C GLN A 56 2.49 -3.28 2.67
N VAL A 57 2.18 -3.04 1.40
CA VAL A 57 3.16 -3.11 0.32
C VAL A 57 3.82 -1.75 0.17
N LEU A 58 5.16 -1.72 0.17
CA LEU A 58 5.96 -0.52 -0.03
C LEU A 58 6.74 -0.62 -1.34
N SER A 59 6.57 0.38 -2.19
CA SER A 59 7.37 0.55 -3.39
C SER A 59 7.97 1.95 -3.43
N PRO A 60 9.23 2.12 -3.80
CA PRO A 60 9.85 3.44 -3.89
C PRO A 60 9.40 4.24 -5.12
N MET A 61 8.62 3.66 -6.04
CA MET A 61 8.23 4.26 -7.31
C MET A 61 6.71 4.30 -7.52
N TYR A 62 6.23 5.34 -8.22
CA TYR A 62 4.83 5.41 -8.62
C TYR A 62 4.52 4.62 -9.89
N ARG A 63 5.44 4.62 -10.88
CA ARG A 63 5.25 4.05 -12.21
C ARG A 63 6.07 2.78 -12.41
N GLY A 64 5.69 2.00 -13.44
CA GLY A 64 6.33 0.73 -13.80
C GLY A 64 5.62 -0.47 -13.19
N VAL A 65 6.07 -1.67 -13.52
CA VAL A 65 5.44 -2.94 -13.12
C VAL A 65 5.31 -3.06 -11.62
N CYS A 66 6.36 -2.73 -10.87
CA CYS A 66 6.36 -2.68 -9.40
C CYS A 66 6.04 -1.27 -8.85
N GLY A 67 5.46 -0.38 -9.64
CA GLY A 67 5.05 0.95 -9.21
C GLY A 67 3.76 0.93 -8.39
N VAL A 68 3.62 1.88 -7.48
CA VAL A 68 2.46 2.01 -6.59
C VAL A 68 1.13 2.03 -7.35
N ASP A 69 1.08 2.74 -8.49
CA ASP A 69 -0.17 2.85 -9.26
C ASP A 69 -0.59 1.49 -9.80
N HIS A 70 0.32 0.77 -10.48
CA HIS A 70 0.04 -0.55 -11.05
C HIS A 70 -0.22 -1.61 -9.97
N LEU A 71 0.54 -1.60 -8.87
CA LEU A 71 0.32 -2.52 -7.75
C LEU A 71 -1.06 -2.32 -7.12
N ASN A 72 -1.50 -1.08 -6.94
CA ASN A 72 -2.81 -0.79 -6.38
C ASN A 72 -3.95 -1.30 -7.26
N GLU A 73 -3.89 -1.09 -8.57
CA GLU A 73 -4.88 -1.60 -9.52
C GLU A 73 -4.92 -3.13 -9.50
N SER A 74 -3.75 -3.78 -9.54
CA SER A 74 -3.63 -5.23 -9.53
C SER A 74 -4.10 -5.87 -8.22
N LEU A 75 -3.78 -5.25 -7.08
CA LEU A 75 -4.23 -5.72 -5.77
C LEU A 75 -5.73 -5.53 -5.60
N GLN A 76 -6.29 -4.41 -6.06
CA GLN A 76 -7.74 -4.19 -6.07
C GLN A 76 -8.45 -5.28 -6.90
N GLU A 77 -8.00 -5.52 -8.14
CA GLU A 77 -8.55 -6.57 -9.00
C GLU A 77 -8.41 -7.96 -8.38
N MET A 78 -7.27 -8.26 -7.76
CA MET A 78 -7.05 -9.53 -7.07
C MET A 78 -8.00 -9.73 -5.88
N ILE A 79 -8.23 -8.69 -5.09
CA ILE A 79 -9.06 -8.75 -3.87
C ILE A 79 -10.54 -8.87 -4.21
N HIS A 80 -11.02 -8.12 -5.20
CA HIS A 80 -12.43 -8.11 -5.58
C HIS A 80 -12.78 -9.14 -6.66
N GLY A 81 -11.78 -9.74 -7.34
CA GLY A 81 -11.97 -10.71 -8.42
C GLY A 81 -12.43 -10.11 -9.73
N GLU A 82 -12.58 -8.79 -9.80
CA GLU A 82 -13.03 -8.06 -10.98
C GLU A 82 -12.46 -6.64 -11.02
N LYS A 83 -12.52 -6.02 -12.19
CA LYS A 83 -12.15 -4.61 -12.36
C LYS A 83 -13.28 -3.70 -11.90
N VAL A 84 -12.89 -2.52 -11.39
CA VAL A 84 -13.86 -1.48 -11.03
C VAL A 84 -14.76 -1.17 -12.22
N PRO A 85 -16.09 -1.14 -12.03
CA PRO A 85 -17.03 -0.77 -13.07
C PRO A 85 -16.78 0.63 -13.62
N ASP A 86 -17.10 0.84 -14.90
CA ASP A 86 -16.96 2.14 -15.56
C ASP A 86 -17.64 3.25 -14.77
N GLY A 87 -16.93 4.37 -14.60
CA GLY A 87 -17.41 5.53 -13.84
C GLY A 87 -17.22 5.44 -12.33
N MET A 88 -16.82 4.30 -11.80
CA MET A 88 -16.41 4.14 -10.41
C MET A 88 -14.89 4.16 -10.30
N LYS A 89 -14.39 4.43 -9.11
CA LYS A 89 -12.95 4.41 -8.80
C LYS A 89 -12.60 3.42 -7.70
N PHE A 90 -13.57 3.13 -6.86
CA PHE A 90 -13.39 2.30 -5.67
C PHE A 90 -14.53 1.30 -5.52
N PHE A 91 -14.18 0.15 -4.93
CA PHE A 91 -15.14 -0.81 -4.40
C PHE A 91 -15.39 -0.56 -2.91
N PRO A 92 -16.57 -0.95 -2.38
CA PRO A 92 -16.72 -1.15 -0.94
C PRO A 92 -15.66 -2.14 -0.44
N GLY A 93 -15.01 -1.80 0.67
CA GLY A 93 -13.90 -2.57 1.22
C GLY A 93 -12.51 -2.13 0.77
N ASP A 94 -12.37 -1.24 -0.21
CA ASP A 94 -11.06 -0.74 -0.61
C ASP A 94 -10.34 -0.01 0.51
N LYS A 95 -9.03 -0.28 0.64
CA LYS A 95 -8.11 0.49 1.47
C LYS A 95 -7.70 1.75 0.71
N VAL A 96 -7.96 2.91 1.29
CA VAL A 96 -7.69 4.21 0.66
C VAL A 96 -6.91 5.12 1.59
N MET A 97 -6.20 6.09 0.99
CA MET A 97 -5.44 7.11 1.69
C MET A 97 -5.86 8.50 1.22
N GLN A 98 -6.03 9.42 2.16
CA GLN A 98 -6.15 10.85 1.90
C GLN A 98 -4.82 11.41 1.41
N THR A 99 -4.84 12.22 0.34
CA THR A 99 -3.61 12.76 -0.27
C THR A 99 -3.39 14.23 -0.01
N ARG A 100 -4.36 14.93 0.61
CA ARG A 100 -4.30 16.33 1.00
C ARG A 100 -4.90 16.53 2.39
N ASN A 101 -4.52 17.60 3.07
CA ASN A 101 -5.16 17.97 4.31
C ASN A 101 -6.55 18.57 4.04
N ASP A 102 -7.55 18.09 4.74
CA ASP A 102 -8.89 18.67 4.81
C ASP A 102 -9.19 19.03 6.28
N TYR A 103 -8.99 20.30 6.61
CA TYR A 103 -9.14 20.80 7.97
C TYR A 103 -10.62 20.87 8.40
N GLU A 104 -11.54 21.01 7.45
CA GLU A 104 -12.98 21.06 7.76
C GLU A 104 -13.50 19.69 8.15
N LYS A 105 -13.05 18.64 7.45
CA LYS A 105 -13.37 17.25 7.77
C LYS A 105 -12.46 16.67 8.86
N GLY A 106 -11.35 17.35 9.19
CA GLY A 106 -10.35 16.90 10.14
C GLY A 106 -9.62 15.64 9.66
N ILE A 107 -9.39 15.51 8.35
CA ILE A 107 -8.63 14.43 7.72
C ILE A 107 -7.35 14.99 7.13
N TYR A 108 -6.26 14.27 7.31
CA TYR A 108 -4.94 14.73 6.93
C TYR A 108 -4.32 13.87 5.84
N ASN A 109 -3.37 14.47 5.13
CA ASN A 109 -2.56 13.75 4.15
C ASN A 109 -1.81 12.59 4.80
N GLY A 110 -2.09 11.38 4.33
CA GLY A 110 -1.56 10.13 4.88
C GLY A 110 -2.57 9.33 5.70
N ASP A 111 -3.69 9.92 6.10
CA ASP A 111 -4.74 9.19 6.82
C ASP A 111 -5.30 8.06 5.95
N VAL A 112 -5.36 6.86 6.51
CA VAL A 112 -5.82 5.64 5.84
C VAL A 112 -7.20 5.25 6.37
N GLY A 113 -8.08 4.89 5.45
CA GLY A 113 -9.42 4.41 5.77
C GLY A 113 -9.88 3.30 4.83
N THR A 114 -11.09 2.82 5.07
CA THR A 114 -11.75 1.80 4.25
C THR A 114 -12.98 2.41 3.59
N VAL A 115 -13.14 2.18 2.30
CA VAL A 115 -14.36 2.56 1.58
C VAL A 115 -15.50 1.71 2.09
N TRP A 116 -16.51 2.33 2.69
CA TRP A 116 -17.69 1.62 3.15
C TRP A 116 -18.72 1.42 2.03
N THR A 117 -18.93 2.45 1.20
CA THR A 117 -19.73 2.37 -0.01
C THR A 117 -19.26 3.40 -1.02
N ALA A 118 -19.49 3.13 -2.29
CA ALA A 118 -19.13 4.02 -3.39
C ALA A 118 -20.22 4.03 -4.47
N THR A 119 -20.39 5.20 -5.06
CA THR A 119 -21.21 5.42 -6.27
C THR A 119 -20.36 6.24 -7.26
N PRO A 120 -20.78 6.40 -8.50
CA PRO A 120 -20.08 7.28 -9.45
C PRO A 120 -19.93 8.73 -8.97
N GLN A 121 -20.77 9.20 -8.04
CA GLN A 121 -20.81 10.59 -7.56
C GLN A 121 -20.20 10.77 -6.18
N LYS A 122 -20.27 9.73 -5.31
CA LYS A 122 -19.90 9.82 -3.90
C LYS A 122 -19.09 8.61 -3.45
N VAL A 123 -18.13 8.85 -2.55
CA VAL A 123 -17.38 7.81 -1.87
C VAL A 123 -17.49 8.04 -0.37
N PHE A 124 -17.88 7.02 0.37
CA PHE A 124 -18.00 7.04 1.82
C PHE A 124 -16.82 6.26 2.40
N VAL A 125 -16.01 6.92 3.21
CA VAL A 125 -14.80 6.33 3.80
C VAL A 125 -14.93 6.31 5.31
N ARG A 126 -14.66 5.14 5.90
CA ARG A 126 -14.57 4.96 7.34
C ARG A 126 -13.10 5.04 7.75
N TYR A 127 -12.78 6.02 8.57
CA TYR A 127 -11.53 6.15 9.30
C TYR A 127 -11.70 5.57 10.71
N PHE A 128 -10.63 5.57 11.51
CA PHE A 128 -10.64 4.98 12.85
C PHE A 128 -11.77 5.50 13.76
N ASP A 129 -12.01 6.83 13.73
CA ASP A 129 -12.91 7.52 14.65
C ASP A 129 -14.10 8.22 13.98
N LYS A 130 -14.21 8.16 12.63
CA LYS A 130 -15.24 8.88 11.89
C LYS A 130 -15.52 8.32 10.51
N GLU A 131 -16.66 8.71 9.97
CA GLU A 131 -17.05 8.49 8.57
C GLU A 131 -17.03 9.82 7.82
N VAL A 132 -16.50 9.80 6.60
CA VAL A 132 -16.35 10.98 5.75
C VAL A 132 -16.90 10.68 4.37
N VAL A 133 -17.64 11.65 3.83
CA VAL A 133 -18.19 11.60 2.46
C VAL A 133 -17.35 12.48 1.56
N TYR A 134 -17.01 11.96 0.39
CA TYR A 134 -16.28 12.64 -0.67
C TYR A 134 -17.17 12.78 -1.89
N GLU A 135 -17.38 14.02 -2.34
CA GLU A 135 -18.22 14.34 -3.50
C GLU A 135 -17.45 15.19 -4.51
N GLY A 136 -17.89 15.18 -5.77
CA GLY A 136 -17.28 16.02 -6.79
C GLY A 136 -15.77 15.85 -6.91
N GLU A 137 -15.04 16.95 -6.82
CA GLU A 137 -13.58 16.99 -6.96
C GLU A 137 -12.84 16.41 -5.74
N GLU A 138 -13.43 16.41 -4.56
CA GLU A 138 -12.83 15.86 -3.34
C GLU A 138 -12.43 14.38 -3.50
N ARG A 139 -13.15 13.63 -4.35
CA ARG A 139 -12.84 12.23 -4.64
C ARG A 139 -11.46 12.03 -5.25
N PHE A 140 -10.85 13.07 -5.85
CA PHE A 140 -9.49 13.01 -6.38
C PHE A 140 -8.43 13.09 -5.29
N ASP A 141 -8.80 13.50 -4.07
CA ASP A 141 -7.93 13.50 -2.92
C ASP A 141 -7.79 12.11 -2.27
N LEU A 142 -8.59 11.13 -2.71
CA LEU A 142 -8.47 9.73 -2.33
C LEU A 142 -7.68 8.93 -3.37
N ARG A 143 -6.79 8.06 -2.87
CA ARG A 143 -6.09 7.05 -3.67
C ARG A 143 -6.18 5.68 -2.99
N LEU A 144 -6.11 4.62 -3.78
CA LEU A 144 -5.90 3.28 -3.25
C LEU A 144 -4.61 3.24 -2.43
N ALA A 145 -4.61 2.47 -1.36
CA ALA A 145 -3.51 2.41 -0.39
C ALA A 145 -3.08 0.98 -0.05
N TYR A 146 -3.34 0.00 -0.89
CA TYR A 146 -2.78 -1.34 -0.77
C TYR A 146 -1.26 -1.32 -0.92
N ALA A 147 -0.76 -0.53 -1.88
CA ALA A 147 0.64 -0.18 -2.02
C ALA A 147 0.83 1.32 -1.85
N VAL A 148 1.87 1.73 -1.14
CA VAL A 148 2.23 3.15 -0.95
C VAL A 148 3.74 3.36 -1.12
N THR A 149 4.15 4.61 -1.29
CA THR A 149 5.59 4.91 -1.28
C THR A 149 6.14 4.92 0.14
N VAL A 150 7.44 4.66 0.27
CA VAL A 150 8.14 4.70 1.56
C VAL A 150 7.92 6.04 2.28
N HIS A 151 7.91 7.15 1.54
CA HIS A 151 7.64 8.48 2.12
C HIS A 151 6.22 8.61 2.70
N LYS A 152 5.24 7.98 2.05
CA LYS A 152 3.85 8.00 2.50
C LYS A 152 3.58 7.07 3.68
N SER A 153 4.47 6.12 3.95
CA SER A 153 4.38 5.21 5.09
C SER A 153 5.11 5.73 6.34
N GLN A 154 5.83 6.85 6.23
CA GLN A 154 6.56 7.42 7.37
C GLN A 154 5.61 7.82 8.50
N GLY A 155 5.89 7.33 9.71
CA GLY A 155 5.05 7.54 10.88
C GLY A 155 3.93 6.53 11.05
N SER A 156 3.77 5.60 10.11
CA SER A 156 2.81 4.48 10.23
C SER A 156 3.53 3.22 10.73
N GLU A 157 2.78 2.36 11.42
CA GLU A 157 3.23 1.06 11.90
C GLU A 157 2.36 -0.04 11.27
N TYR A 158 3.00 -1.13 10.83
CA TYR A 158 2.33 -2.27 10.23
C TYR A 158 2.90 -3.57 10.82
N GLU A 159 2.07 -4.58 11.01
CA GLU A 159 2.53 -5.88 11.48
C GLU A 159 3.34 -6.63 10.41
N THR A 160 2.93 -6.48 9.15
CA THR A 160 3.61 -7.10 8.02
C THR A 160 3.88 -6.07 6.94
N VAL A 161 5.12 -6.06 6.43
CA VAL A 161 5.55 -5.18 5.35
C VAL A 161 6.18 -6.00 4.23
N ILE A 162 5.69 -5.81 3.01
CA ILE A 162 6.35 -6.29 1.78
C ILE A 162 7.05 -5.10 1.17
N PHE A 163 8.38 -5.08 1.20
CA PHE A 163 9.18 -3.98 0.68
C PHE A 163 9.91 -4.37 -0.60
N ILE A 164 9.63 -3.66 -1.68
CA ILE A 164 10.24 -3.89 -2.99
C ILE A 164 11.50 -3.05 -3.11
N LEU A 165 12.63 -3.73 -3.36
CA LEU A 165 13.92 -3.10 -3.62
C LEU A 165 14.44 -3.52 -4.99
N ARG A 166 14.96 -2.56 -5.77
CA ARG A 166 15.48 -2.80 -7.10
C ARG A 166 16.85 -2.17 -7.28
N PRO A 167 17.78 -2.81 -8.03
CA PRO A 167 19.10 -2.24 -8.31
C PRO A 167 19.03 -0.86 -8.98
N SER A 168 18.03 -0.61 -9.84
CA SER A 168 17.82 0.69 -10.50
C SER A 168 17.48 1.84 -9.55
N GLN A 169 17.18 1.54 -8.30
CA GLN A 169 16.78 2.51 -7.27
C GLN A 169 17.92 2.91 -6.33
N HIS A 170 19.16 2.56 -6.67
CA HIS A 170 20.32 2.85 -5.83
C HIS A 170 20.44 4.32 -5.42
N ASN A 171 20.01 5.26 -6.28
CA ASN A 171 20.00 6.69 -5.96
C ASN A 171 18.96 7.08 -4.89
N MET A 172 17.92 6.28 -4.70
CA MET A 172 16.88 6.50 -3.70
C MET A 172 17.19 5.81 -2.37
N LEU A 173 18.16 4.91 -2.36
CA LEU A 173 18.63 4.16 -1.18
C LEU A 173 19.85 4.82 -0.53
N GLN A 174 20.23 6.02 -0.96
CA GLN A 174 21.30 6.79 -0.33
C GLN A 174 20.83 7.41 0.98
N ARG A 175 21.80 7.50 1.92
CA ARG A 175 21.59 8.09 3.24
C ARG A 175 21.28 9.58 3.19
#